data_8a255c8e506f3e9c257ab4dc411a83a6
#
_entry.id   8a255c8e506f3e9c257ab4dc411a83a6
#
_cell.length_a   1.000
_cell.length_b   1.000
_cell.length_c   1.000
_cell.angle_alpha   90.00
_cell.angle_beta   90.00
_cell.angle_gamma   90.00
#
_symmetry.space_group_name_H-M   'P 1'
#
loop_
_entity.id
_entity.type
_entity.pdbx_description
1 polymer ?
#
loop_
_entity_poly.entity_id
_entity_poly.type
_entity_poly.pdbx_seq_one_letter_code
_entity_poly.pdbx_strand_id
1 'polypeptide(L)'
;MNKRVKHFVAVVIAAASVLSTSSIAKAEDVTGGGASFPVSFLTPAIAEFNKTYSHNLTYTSTGSGTGKKNFKATTFKFAGTDSAVGSADLPSFGWTYVPYVAGAIAIGYRLDELKGATLSLSPATINGIFCGVISKWNDPSIANDI
;
A
#
# COMPACT_ATOMS: atom_id res chain seq x y z
N MET A 1 14.66 -63.37 16.04
CA MET A 1 14.70 -61.99 16.57
C MET A 1 13.80 -61.93 17.80
N ASN A 2 14.35 -61.62 18.97
CA ASN A 2 13.67 -61.74 20.29
C ASN A 2 12.53 -60.70 20.38
N LYS A 3 11.38 -61.07 20.99
CA LYS A 3 10.21 -60.18 21.15
C LYS A 3 10.58 -58.81 21.74
N ARG A 4 11.52 -58.73 22.65
CA ARG A 4 12.03 -57.49 23.25
C ARG A 4 12.75 -56.57 22.24
N VAL A 5 13.49 -57.14 21.28
CA VAL A 5 14.18 -56.35 20.22
C VAL A 5 13.16 -55.76 19.24
N LYS A 6 12.05 -56.48 18.94
CA LYS A 6 10.98 -55.99 18.09
C LYS A 6 10.27 -54.77 18.69
N HIS A 7 10.01 -54.77 20.01
CA HIS A 7 9.38 -53.65 20.71
C HIS A 7 10.33 -52.42 20.78
N PHE A 8 11.63 -52.66 20.97
CA PHE A 8 12.62 -51.58 21.04
C PHE A 8 12.79 -50.89 19.67
N VAL A 9 12.84 -51.68 18.59
CA VAL A 9 12.89 -51.13 17.21
C VAL A 9 11.62 -50.38 16.84
N ALA A 10 10.43 -50.88 17.25
CA ALA A 10 9.17 -50.20 16.98
C ALA A 10 9.05 -48.86 17.73
N VAL A 11 9.53 -48.75 18.95
CA VAL A 11 9.54 -47.51 19.74
C VAL A 11 10.52 -46.49 19.18
N VAL A 12 11.68 -46.91 18.71
CA VAL A 12 12.66 -46.00 18.07
C VAL A 12 12.15 -45.44 16.73
N ILE A 13 11.45 -46.26 15.92
CA ILE A 13 10.84 -45.82 14.68
C ILE A 13 9.69 -44.84 14.94
N ALA A 14 8.86 -45.11 15.96
CA ALA A 14 7.77 -44.18 16.33
C ALA A 14 8.30 -42.87 16.89
N ALA A 15 9.40 -42.86 17.65
CA ALA A 15 10.04 -41.65 18.14
C ALA A 15 10.71 -40.84 17.01
N ALA A 16 11.28 -41.49 16.00
CA ALA A 16 11.87 -40.82 14.83
C ALA A 16 10.83 -40.17 13.92
N SER A 17 9.61 -40.71 13.81
CA SER A 17 8.54 -40.14 12.99
C SER A 17 7.87 -38.91 13.62
N VAL A 18 7.96 -38.71 14.93
CA VAL A 18 7.44 -37.49 15.61
C VAL A 18 8.40 -36.32 15.49
N LEU A 19 9.69 -36.56 15.27
CA LEU A 19 10.69 -35.50 15.08
C LEU A 19 10.74 -34.90 13.65
N SER A 20 10.07 -35.52 12.69
CA SER A 20 10.11 -35.08 11.27
C SER A 20 8.96 -34.17 10.83
N THR A 21 8.06 -33.77 11.74
CA THR A 21 6.89 -32.92 11.41
C THR A 21 6.95 -31.48 11.90
N SER A 22 8.07 -31.02 12.46
CA SER A 22 8.28 -29.58 12.61
C SER A 22 8.73 -28.99 11.27
N SER A 23 7.81 -28.85 10.32
CA SER A 23 7.98 -27.86 9.27
C SER A 23 8.09 -26.51 9.97
N ILE A 24 9.31 -26.02 10.13
CA ILE A 24 9.55 -24.62 10.47
C ILE A 24 8.83 -23.86 9.36
N ALA A 25 7.68 -23.27 9.69
CA ALA A 25 7.00 -22.37 8.79
C ALA A 25 7.99 -21.26 8.45
N LYS A 26 8.60 -21.35 7.27
CA LYS A 26 9.51 -20.31 6.79
C LYS A 26 8.65 -19.06 6.59
N ALA A 27 9.00 -17.99 7.26
CA ALA A 27 8.36 -16.70 7.01
C ALA A 27 8.43 -16.41 5.51
N GLU A 28 7.27 -16.22 4.88
CA GLU A 28 7.22 -15.87 3.45
C GLU A 28 7.57 -14.40 3.29
N ASP A 29 8.48 -14.11 2.36
CA ASP A 29 8.80 -12.74 1.97
C ASP A 29 7.67 -12.17 1.12
N VAL A 30 6.94 -11.19 1.66
CA VAL A 30 5.86 -10.51 0.97
C VAL A 30 6.28 -9.10 0.62
N THR A 31 6.57 -8.88 -0.65
CA THR A 31 7.01 -7.58 -1.16
C THR A 31 5.86 -6.85 -1.84
N GLY A 32 5.67 -5.61 -1.45
CA GLY A 32 4.72 -4.69 -2.07
C GLY A 32 5.30 -3.30 -2.25
N GLY A 33 4.53 -2.42 -2.85
CA GLY A 33 4.93 -1.03 -3.05
C GLY A 33 3.89 -0.24 -3.83
N GLY A 34 4.19 1.02 -4.09
CA GLY A 34 3.28 1.88 -4.85
C GLY A 34 3.16 3.29 -4.28
N ALA A 35 1.94 3.76 -4.05
CA ALA A 35 1.66 5.12 -3.61
C ALA A 35 2.54 5.57 -2.45
N SER A 36 3.00 6.81 -2.49
CA SER A 36 3.81 7.42 -1.42
C SER A 36 2.94 7.96 -0.27
N PHE A 37 1.69 8.28 -0.55
CA PHE A 37 0.75 8.82 0.42
C PHE A 37 0.67 8.04 1.75
N PRO A 38 0.57 6.69 1.77
CA PRO A 38 0.39 5.94 3.01
C PRO A 38 1.69 5.59 3.73
N VAL A 39 2.85 6.00 3.26
CA VAL A 39 4.17 5.52 3.75
C VAL A 39 4.37 5.82 5.24
N SER A 40 3.98 7.01 5.71
CA SER A 40 4.11 7.39 7.12
C SER A 40 3.27 6.49 8.05
N PHE A 41 2.16 5.97 7.56
CA PHE A 41 1.34 4.99 8.27
C PHE A 41 1.88 3.56 8.11
N LEU A 42 2.23 3.15 6.88
CA LEU A 42 2.65 1.78 6.59
C LEU A 42 3.99 1.41 7.22
N THR A 43 4.94 2.34 7.29
CA THR A 43 6.27 2.04 7.83
C THR A 43 6.21 1.50 9.27
N PRO A 44 5.62 2.20 10.25
CA PRO A 44 5.51 1.67 11.60
C PRO A 44 4.57 0.46 11.70
N ALA A 45 3.48 0.41 10.92
CA ALA A 45 2.55 -0.70 10.93
C ALA A 45 3.21 -2.01 10.44
N ILE A 46 3.98 -1.95 9.36
CA ILE A 46 4.73 -3.10 8.84
C ILE A 46 5.82 -3.55 9.82
N ALA A 47 6.53 -2.62 10.44
CA ALA A 47 7.55 -2.96 11.43
C ALA A 47 6.94 -3.73 12.62
N GLU A 48 5.80 -3.29 13.14
CA GLU A 48 5.12 -3.97 14.23
C GLU A 48 4.51 -5.32 13.80
N PHE A 49 3.95 -5.39 12.60
CA PHE A 49 3.44 -6.63 12.03
C PHE A 49 4.55 -7.68 11.89
N ASN A 50 5.69 -7.31 11.31
CA ASN A 50 6.82 -8.21 11.14
C ASN A 50 7.36 -8.74 12.47
N LYS A 51 7.44 -7.87 13.48
CA LYS A 51 7.85 -8.23 14.82
C LYS A 51 6.86 -9.19 15.50
N THR A 52 5.55 -8.90 15.39
CA THR A 52 4.51 -9.67 16.07
C THR A 52 4.32 -11.06 15.47
N TYR A 53 4.37 -11.16 14.14
CA TYR A 53 4.02 -12.40 13.42
C TYR A 53 5.24 -13.11 12.81
N SER A 54 6.45 -12.60 13.04
CA SER A 54 7.69 -13.17 12.49
C SER A 54 7.64 -13.31 10.96
N HIS A 55 7.03 -12.34 10.26
CA HIS A 55 6.97 -12.27 8.80
C HIS A 55 8.00 -11.27 8.25
N ASN A 56 8.22 -11.30 6.95
CA ASN A 56 9.04 -10.33 6.24
C ASN A 56 8.19 -9.60 5.18
N LEU A 57 7.29 -8.73 5.67
CA LEU A 57 6.51 -7.85 4.83
C LEU A 57 7.32 -6.58 4.53
N THR A 58 7.38 -6.17 3.25
CA THR A 58 8.07 -4.94 2.83
C THR A 58 7.18 -4.09 1.94
N TYR A 59 7.33 -2.77 2.03
CA TYR A 59 6.66 -1.80 1.17
C TYR A 59 7.64 -0.76 0.64
N THR A 60 7.69 -0.61 -0.68
CA THR A 60 8.57 0.37 -1.34
C THR A 60 7.73 1.50 -1.97
N SER A 61 8.03 2.74 -1.59
CA SER A 61 7.38 3.93 -2.15
C SER A 61 7.90 4.18 -3.57
N THR A 62 7.11 3.83 -4.57
CA THR A 62 7.47 3.95 -6.00
C THR A 62 6.48 4.80 -6.80
N GLY A 63 5.43 5.30 -6.13
CA GLY A 63 4.27 5.94 -6.76
C GLY A 63 3.25 4.92 -7.29
N SER A 64 1.98 5.34 -7.33
CA SER A 64 0.84 4.49 -7.72
C SER A 64 1.01 3.82 -9.09
N GLY A 65 1.52 4.55 -10.08
CA GLY A 65 1.72 4.03 -11.44
C GLY A 65 2.70 2.86 -11.49
N THR A 66 3.86 2.99 -10.85
CA THR A 66 4.86 1.92 -10.76
C THR A 66 4.35 0.76 -9.90
N GLY A 67 3.64 1.05 -8.80
CA GLY A 67 3.00 0.04 -7.97
C GLY A 67 2.06 -0.85 -8.76
N LYS A 68 1.14 -0.27 -9.53
CA LYS A 68 0.20 -1.00 -10.39
C LYS A 68 0.91 -1.86 -11.44
N LYS A 69 1.94 -1.33 -12.09
CA LYS A 69 2.74 -2.10 -13.08
C LYS A 69 3.45 -3.29 -12.46
N ASN A 70 4.07 -3.12 -11.30
CA ASN A 70 4.78 -4.21 -10.60
C ASN A 70 3.80 -5.26 -10.06
N PHE A 71 2.61 -4.85 -9.61
CA PHE A 71 1.56 -5.77 -9.21
C PHE A 71 1.04 -6.59 -10.40
N LYS A 72 0.74 -5.94 -11.52
CA LYS A 72 0.36 -6.62 -12.77
C LYS A 72 1.43 -7.62 -13.24
N ALA A 73 2.71 -7.25 -13.12
CA ALA A 73 3.85 -8.11 -13.47
C ALA A 73 4.16 -9.18 -12.41
N THR A 74 3.38 -9.30 -11.34
CA THR A 74 3.59 -10.22 -10.21
C THR A 74 4.89 -10.02 -9.42
N THR A 75 5.62 -8.93 -9.67
CA THR A 75 6.82 -8.55 -8.91
C THR A 75 6.45 -8.12 -7.49
N PHE A 76 5.32 -7.43 -7.34
CA PHE A 76 4.73 -7.12 -6.04
C PHE A 76 3.55 -8.05 -5.77
N LYS A 77 3.45 -8.54 -4.54
CA LYS A 77 2.32 -9.35 -4.06
C LYS A 77 1.10 -8.51 -3.71
N PHE A 78 1.33 -7.23 -3.39
CA PHE A 78 0.30 -6.21 -3.18
C PHE A 78 0.81 -4.85 -3.64
N ALA A 79 -0.09 -3.94 -3.98
CA ALA A 79 0.28 -2.59 -4.36
C ALA A 79 -0.62 -1.55 -3.71
N GLY A 80 -0.02 -0.48 -3.20
CA GLY A 80 -0.74 0.72 -2.77
C GLY A 80 -1.01 1.64 -3.95
N THR A 81 -2.25 2.13 -4.06
CA THR A 81 -2.62 3.10 -5.09
C THR A 81 -3.66 4.07 -4.56
N ASP A 82 -3.51 5.35 -4.87
CA ASP A 82 -4.45 6.44 -4.68
C ASP A 82 -5.20 6.79 -5.97
N SER A 83 -4.96 6.03 -7.04
CA SER A 83 -5.64 6.17 -8.32
C SER A 83 -6.23 4.83 -8.78
N ALA A 84 -7.36 4.88 -9.49
CA ALA A 84 -8.01 3.69 -10.01
C ALA A 84 -7.09 2.87 -10.94
N VAL A 85 -7.31 1.57 -10.97
CA VAL A 85 -6.65 0.65 -11.93
C VAL A 85 -7.38 0.78 -13.26
N GLY A 86 -6.73 1.42 -14.22
CA GLY A 86 -7.25 1.55 -15.58
C GLY A 86 -7.09 0.26 -16.39
N SER A 87 -7.73 0.20 -17.56
CA SER A 87 -7.71 -0.99 -18.43
C SER A 87 -6.29 -1.44 -18.82
N ALA A 88 -5.35 -0.49 -18.97
CA ALA A 88 -3.96 -0.79 -19.28
C ALA A 88 -3.20 -1.46 -18.11
N ASP A 89 -3.65 -1.28 -16.88
CA ASP A 89 -3.01 -1.78 -15.66
C ASP A 89 -3.69 -3.02 -15.08
N LEU A 90 -4.75 -3.52 -15.71
CA LEU A 90 -5.48 -4.70 -15.24
C LEU A 90 -4.57 -5.93 -15.20
N PRO A 91 -4.45 -6.62 -14.04
CA PRO A 91 -3.79 -7.91 -13.96
C PRO A 91 -4.58 -9.00 -14.71
N SER A 92 -3.88 -10.05 -15.16
CA SER A 92 -4.49 -11.23 -15.78
C SER A 92 -4.94 -12.30 -14.78
N PHE A 93 -4.76 -12.05 -13.49
CA PHE A 93 -5.12 -12.93 -12.37
C PHE A 93 -6.22 -12.29 -11.51
N GLY A 94 -6.85 -13.06 -10.64
CA GLY A 94 -7.85 -12.57 -9.69
C GLY A 94 -7.23 -11.62 -8.66
N TRP A 95 -7.83 -10.46 -8.46
CA TRP A 95 -7.41 -9.44 -7.51
C TRP A 95 -8.61 -8.67 -6.96
N THR A 96 -8.41 -7.92 -5.91
CA THR A 96 -9.44 -7.06 -5.31
C THR A 96 -8.84 -5.81 -4.68
N TYR A 97 -9.66 -4.79 -4.50
CA TYR A 97 -9.30 -3.62 -3.70
C TYR A 97 -9.54 -3.88 -2.22
N VAL A 98 -8.60 -3.42 -1.40
CA VAL A 98 -8.73 -3.37 0.05
C VAL A 98 -8.49 -1.92 0.50
N PRO A 99 -9.51 -1.15 0.89
CA PRO A 99 -9.33 0.17 1.48
C PRO A 99 -8.59 0.04 2.81
N TYR A 100 -7.55 0.85 3.03
CA TYR A 100 -6.73 0.75 4.25
C TYR A 100 -6.39 2.09 4.90
N VAL A 101 -6.40 3.18 4.15
CA VAL A 101 -6.16 4.52 4.67
C VAL A 101 -6.89 5.55 3.83
N ALA A 102 -7.34 6.63 4.45
CA ALA A 102 -7.89 7.78 3.78
C ALA A 102 -7.24 9.07 4.33
N GLY A 103 -7.17 10.09 3.51
CA GLY A 103 -6.66 11.40 3.89
C GLY A 103 -7.38 12.52 3.16
N ALA A 104 -7.44 13.68 3.79
CA ALA A 104 -7.98 14.88 3.19
C ALA A 104 -7.02 15.44 2.13
N ILE A 105 -7.60 15.97 1.06
CA ILE A 105 -6.87 16.77 0.07
C ILE A 105 -7.18 18.25 0.37
N ALA A 106 -6.14 19.04 0.56
CA ALA A 106 -6.26 20.47 0.76
C ALA A 106 -5.46 21.22 -0.29
N ILE A 107 -5.98 22.36 -0.72
CA ILE A 107 -5.28 23.28 -1.62
C ILE A 107 -4.57 24.32 -0.76
N GLY A 108 -3.23 24.25 -0.75
CA GLY A 108 -2.41 25.26 -0.11
C GLY A 108 -2.19 26.45 -1.05
N TYR A 109 -2.25 27.66 -0.52
CA TYR A 109 -1.92 28.87 -1.25
C TYR A 109 -1.04 29.80 -0.42
N ARG A 110 -0.31 30.66 -1.07
CA ARG A 110 0.43 31.76 -0.48
C ARG A 110 0.14 33.02 -1.27
N LEU A 111 -0.56 33.97 -0.64
CA LEU A 111 -0.89 35.28 -1.19
C LEU A 111 -0.66 36.29 -0.07
N ASP A 112 0.52 36.92 -0.08
CA ASP A 112 0.92 37.90 0.94
C ASP A 112 0.03 39.17 0.91
N GLU A 113 -0.59 39.44 -0.23
CA GLU A 113 -1.50 40.56 -0.48
C GLU A 113 -2.82 40.44 0.31
N LEU A 114 -3.23 39.22 0.68
CA LEU A 114 -4.44 39.01 1.48
C LEU A 114 -4.31 39.48 2.94
N LYS A 115 -3.09 39.79 3.40
CA LYS A 115 -2.82 40.31 4.77
C LYS A 115 -3.53 39.50 5.88
N GLY A 116 -3.63 38.19 5.71
CA GLY A 116 -4.28 37.29 6.68
C GLY A 116 -5.77 37.04 6.43
N ALA A 117 -6.38 37.61 5.39
CA ALA A 117 -7.71 37.21 4.96
C ALA A 117 -7.73 35.81 4.34
N THR A 118 -8.85 35.13 4.49
CA THR A 118 -9.03 33.78 3.91
C THR A 118 -9.43 33.90 2.45
N LEU A 119 -8.73 33.20 1.57
CA LEU A 119 -9.14 33.04 0.18
C LEU A 119 -10.30 32.02 0.13
N SER A 120 -11.45 32.44 -0.39
CA SER A 120 -12.60 31.56 -0.62
C SER A 120 -12.85 31.50 -2.12
N LEU A 121 -12.71 30.31 -2.72
CA LEU A 121 -12.96 30.10 -4.12
C LEU A 121 -14.07 29.09 -4.34
N SER A 122 -14.94 29.35 -5.30
CA SER A 122 -15.97 28.39 -5.70
C SER A 122 -15.38 27.15 -6.35
N PRO A 123 -16.05 25.99 -6.28
CA PRO A 123 -15.61 24.77 -6.99
C PRO A 123 -15.42 24.99 -8.49
N ALA A 124 -16.21 25.87 -9.12
CA ALA A 124 -16.10 26.21 -10.54
C ALA A 124 -14.81 26.97 -10.84
N THR A 125 -14.46 27.94 -10.01
CA THR A 125 -13.22 28.73 -10.13
C THR A 125 -12.00 27.86 -9.89
N ILE A 126 -12.02 27.00 -8.86
CA ILE A 126 -10.97 26.02 -8.59
C ILE A 126 -10.76 25.09 -9.79
N ASN A 127 -11.85 24.53 -10.33
CA ASN A 127 -11.77 23.67 -11.50
C ASN A 127 -11.21 24.44 -12.71
N GLY A 128 -11.63 25.68 -12.95
CA GLY A 128 -11.13 26.54 -14.03
C GLY A 128 -9.62 26.78 -13.94
N ILE A 129 -9.10 27.00 -12.73
CA ILE A 129 -7.66 27.18 -12.48
C ILE A 129 -6.89 25.90 -12.79
N PHE A 130 -7.29 24.77 -12.22
CA PHE A 130 -6.57 23.51 -12.39
C PHE A 130 -6.70 22.91 -13.79
N CYS A 131 -7.78 23.20 -14.52
CA CYS A 131 -7.95 22.81 -15.92
C CYS A 131 -7.29 23.79 -16.92
N GLY A 132 -6.69 24.90 -16.43
CA GLY A 132 -6.03 25.89 -17.27
C GLY A 132 -6.98 26.80 -18.07
N VAL A 133 -8.27 26.79 -17.79
CA VAL A 133 -9.26 27.71 -18.37
C VAL A 133 -9.05 29.10 -17.80
N ILE A 134 -8.83 29.22 -16.50
CA ILE A 134 -8.43 30.43 -15.80
C ILE A 134 -6.90 30.45 -15.77
N SER A 135 -6.30 31.32 -16.57
CA SER A 135 -4.84 31.39 -16.72
C SER A 135 -4.19 32.61 -16.07
N LYS A 136 -5.00 33.50 -15.48
CA LYS A 136 -4.55 34.73 -14.83
C LYS A 136 -5.18 34.92 -13.50
N TRP A 137 -4.42 35.35 -12.50
CA TRP A 137 -4.91 35.58 -11.13
C TRP A 137 -5.87 36.74 -10.99
N ASN A 138 -5.91 37.67 -11.98
CA ASN A 138 -6.88 38.76 -12.04
C ASN A 138 -8.12 38.42 -12.90
N ASP A 139 -8.43 37.16 -13.10
CA ASP A 139 -9.64 36.72 -13.78
C ASP A 139 -10.89 37.16 -13.01
N PRO A 140 -11.95 37.64 -13.70
CA PRO A 140 -13.20 38.02 -13.05
C PRO A 140 -13.81 36.93 -12.16
N SER A 141 -13.67 35.65 -12.51
CA SER A 141 -14.18 34.51 -11.70
C SER A 141 -13.52 34.48 -10.35
N ILE A 142 -12.23 34.78 -10.27
CA ILE A 142 -11.49 34.84 -8.99
C ILE A 142 -11.93 36.07 -8.20
N ALA A 143 -12.01 37.21 -8.86
CA ALA A 143 -12.39 38.47 -8.23
C ALA A 143 -13.83 38.45 -7.65
N ASN A 144 -14.74 37.70 -8.27
CA ASN A 144 -16.11 37.55 -7.78
C ASN A 144 -16.27 36.59 -6.60
N ASP A 145 -15.31 35.72 -6.36
CA ASP A 145 -15.29 34.76 -5.26
C ASP A 145 -14.64 35.32 -3.97
N ILE A 146 -13.89 36.41 -4.08
CA ILE A 146 -13.20 37.09 -2.98
C ILE A 146 -14.07 38.24 -2.48
#